data_b5dbb1bdc2505aae9af9c144ee5d264b
#
_entry.id   b5dbb1bdc2505aae9af9c144ee5d264b
#
_cell.length_a   1.000
_cell.length_b   1.000
_cell.length_c   1.000
_cell.angle_alpha   90.00
_cell.angle_beta   90.00
_cell.angle_gamma   90.00
#
_symmetry.space_group_name_H-M   'P 1'
#
loop_
_entity.id
_entity.type
_entity.pdbx_description
1 polymer ?
#
loop_
_entity_poly.entity_id
_entity_poly.type
_entity_poly.pdbx_seq_one_letter_code
_entity_poly.pdbx_strand_id
1 'polypeptide(L)'
;MSKPVVVIGAGLAGMNAAIQMQNAGREVVVLEAADRAGGRVQSDQIDGFTCDRGFQLNNAKYPELAALNILGELDFRFADRAINIAIDDRTHRLGDPRKYPFSALDSATGLIFEKFSLIKALAAKPKPTLSIDEYLVASGLGKTFERVLRPFLRGVYLADLSNIAAPVGLEIIRTFISGKPGLPSRGVGALSVVMAKQVNDLRLGVTVNSIKSGVVTTSVGEIQASEIIVATDSTTAAQLLDLGSVPKLAGCTTWYHSAPTAPVAHGQLIVDGQNRGAVINTLVISNFIPEYAPVGKNLISTTTDTGITESDARRHLATLYACDNRDWELVAKYEIPAALPIGAKGITQPIQSFVRAGIYLAGDGQVTPSQNGALKSGRLAAMAVLAN
;
A
#
# COMPACT_ATOMS: atom_id res chain seq x y z
N MET A 1 -6.86 25.95 30.28
CA MET A 1 -6.30 25.46 29.03
C MET A 1 -7.40 24.77 28.26
N SER A 2 -7.49 24.97 26.95
CA SER A 2 -8.42 24.24 26.08
C SER A 2 -8.04 22.76 26.09
N LYS A 3 -9.03 21.86 26.00
CA LYS A 3 -8.74 20.43 25.85
C LYS A 3 -8.18 20.18 24.43
N PRO A 4 -7.12 19.38 24.25
CA PRO A 4 -6.60 19.08 22.94
C PRO A 4 -7.52 18.17 22.12
N VAL A 5 -7.35 18.14 20.81
CA VAL A 5 -7.83 17.05 19.96
C VAL A 5 -6.89 15.86 20.17
N VAL A 6 -7.44 14.68 20.48
CA VAL A 6 -6.65 13.47 20.65
C VAL A 6 -6.79 12.60 19.39
N VAL A 7 -5.65 12.29 18.76
CA VAL A 7 -5.56 11.37 17.63
C VAL A 7 -4.97 10.04 18.12
N ILE A 8 -5.66 8.93 17.88
CA ILE A 8 -5.25 7.59 18.32
C ILE A 8 -4.72 6.82 17.12
N GLY A 9 -3.44 6.51 17.12
CA GLY A 9 -2.68 5.87 16.04
C GLY A 9 -1.85 6.85 15.22
N ALA A 10 -0.53 6.62 15.15
CA ALA A 10 0.43 7.39 14.36
C ALA A 10 0.74 6.73 13.01
N GLY A 11 -0.24 6.11 12.35
CA GLY A 11 -0.18 5.76 10.95
C GLY A 11 -0.34 6.99 10.05
N LEU A 12 -0.25 6.82 8.72
CA LEU A 12 -0.37 7.93 7.76
C LEU A 12 -1.68 8.73 7.95
N ALA A 13 -2.79 8.05 8.25
CA ALA A 13 -4.08 8.71 8.47
C ALA A 13 -4.06 9.60 9.73
N GLY A 14 -3.58 9.07 10.85
CA GLY A 14 -3.52 9.82 12.11
C GLY A 14 -2.54 10.99 12.05
N MET A 15 -1.34 10.77 11.51
CA MET A 15 -0.37 11.85 11.34
C MET A 15 -0.89 12.95 10.42
N ASN A 16 -1.53 12.59 9.28
CA ASN A 16 -2.11 13.62 8.40
C ASN A 16 -3.27 14.37 9.08
N ALA A 17 -4.13 13.67 9.85
CA ALA A 17 -5.17 14.34 10.63
C ALA A 17 -4.57 15.35 11.61
N ALA A 18 -3.53 14.96 12.35
CA ALA A 18 -2.84 15.82 13.29
C ALA A 18 -2.23 17.06 12.61
N ILE A 19 -1.52 16.88 11.50
CA ILE A 19 -0.91 17.96 10.71
C ILE A 19 -1.99 18.95 10.24
N GLN A 20 -3.12 18.49 9.72
CA GLN A 20 -4.22 19.35 9.28
C GLN A 20 -4.82 20.14 10.45
N MET A 21 -5.00 19.51 11.62
CA MET A 21 -5.53 20.16 12.81
C MET A 21 -4.56 21.21 13.36
N GLN A 22 -3.27 20.90 13.40
CA GLN A 22 -2.21 21.85 13.80
C GLN A 22 -2.16 23.08 12.88
N ASN A 23 -2.26 22.85 11.56
CA ASN A 23 -2.30 23.92 10.55
C ASN A 23 -3.53 24.83 10.71
N ALA A 24 -4.63 24.30 11.29
CA ALA A 24 -5.83 25.08 11.65
C ALA A 24 -5.74 25.72 13.06
N GLY A 25 -4.58 25.68 13.70
CA GLY A 25 -4.35 26.30 15.02
C GLY A 25 -4.91 25.51 16.22
N ARG A 26 -5.27 24.22 16.05
CA ARG A 26 -5.76 23.37 17.12
C ARG A 26 -4.58 22.71 17.86
N GLU A 27 -4.70 22.62 19.19
CA GLU A 27 -3.81 21.79 20.01
C GLU A 27 -4.15 20.31 19.78
N VAL A 28 -3.12 19.50 19.45
CA VAL A 28 -3.29 18.08 19.07
C VAL A 28 -2.28 17.21 19.81
N VAL A 29 -2.75 16.09 20.35
CA VAL A 29 -1.92 15.02 20.91
C VAL A 29 -2.14 13.76 20.09
N VAL A 30 -1.07 13.17 19.58
CA VAL A 30 -1.09 11.88 18.87
C VAL A 30 -0.57 10.78 19.78
N LEU A 31 -1.36 9.72 19.96
CA LEU A 31 -1.02 8.55 20.78
C LEU A 31 -0.74 7.35 19.89
N GLU A 32 0.41 6.71 20.07
CA GLU A 32 0.83 5.50 19.34
C GLU A 32 1.26 4.43 20.32
N ALA A 33 0.71 3.23 20.16
CA ALA A 33 1.02 2.09 21.02
C ALA A 33 2.43 1.51 20.78
N ALA A 34 2.92 1.61 19.53
CA ALA A 34 4.26 1.15 19.18
C ALA A 34 5.36 2.13 19.63
N ASP A 35 6.60 1.67 19.57
CA ASP A 35 7.81 2.46 19.86
C ASP A 35 8.20 3.42 18.72
N ARG A 36 7.50 3.38 17.59
CA ARG A 36 7.71 4.24 16.42
C ARG A 36 6.42 4.51 15.66
N ALA A 37 6.36 5.65 14.99
CA ALA A 37 5.27 6.02 14.09
C ALA A 37 5.33 5.27 12.74
N GLY A 38 4.22 5.25 12.01
CA GLY A 38 4.13 4.77 10.63
C GLY A 38 3.12 3.66 10.41
N GLY A 39 2.74 2.93 11.45
CA GLY A 39 1.81 1.81 11.33
C GLY A 39 2.34 0.76 10.33
N ARG A 40 1.64 0.57 9.21
CA ARG A 40 2.04 -0.38 8.14
C ARG A 40 3.10 0.17 7.18
N VAL A 41 3.44 1.46 7.24
CA VAL A 41 4.44 2.10 6.36
C VAL A 41 5.75 2.26 7.13
N GLN A 42 6.49 1.18 7.20
CA GLN A 42 7.74 1.07 7.97
C GLN A 42 8.80 0.29 7.20
N SER A 43 10.06 0.57 7.49
CA SER A 43 11.23 -0.14 6.98
C SER A 43 12.17 -0.48 8.14
N ASP A 44 12.86 -1.60 8.04
CA ASP A 44 13.88 -2.03 8.98
C ASP A 44 15.26 -2.04 8.29
N GLN A 45 16.32 -1.79 9.05
CA GLN A 45 17.70 -1.97 8.62
C GLN A 45 18.21 -3.28 9.20
N ILE A 46 18.59 -4.22 8.35
CA ILE A 46 19.06 -5.57 8.73
C ILE A 46 20.35 -5.82 7.99
N ASP A 47 21.48 -5.91 8.69
CA ASP A 47 22.82 -6.18 8.13
C ASP A 47 23.16 -5.28 6.94
N GLY A 48 22.75 -4.00 6.98
CA GLY A 48 22.96 -3.02 5.94
C GLY A 48 21.96 -3.07 4.79
N PHE A 49 21.00 -4.00 4.80
CA PHE A 49 19.88 -4.03 3.87
C PHE A 49 18.70 -3.20 4.40
N THR A 50 18.00 -2.54 3.49
CA THR A 50 16.72 -1.88 3.78
C THR A 50 15.58 -2.82 3.42
N CYS A 51 14.78 -3.23 4.41
CA CYS A 51 13.66 -4.15 4.26
C CYS A 51 12.36 -3.46 4.64
N ASP A 52 11.49 -3.18 3.66
CA ASP A 52 10.17 -2.61 3.92
C ASP A 52 9.24 -3.68 4.53
N ARG A 53 8.43 -3.30 5.52
CA ARG A 53 7.41 -4.19 6.07
C ARG A 53 6.23 -4.32 5.11
N GLY A 54 6.39 -5.20 4.12
CA GLY A 54 5.52 -5.34 2.97
C GLY A 54 5.98 -4.50 1.79
N PHE A 55 6.08 -5.11 0.59
CA PHE A 55 6.42 -4.38 -0.62
C PHE A 55 5.33 -3.37 -0.96
N GLN A 56 5.67 -2.10 -1.03
CA GLN A 56 4.75 -0.99 -1.30
C GLN A 56 5.42 -0.03 -2.29
N LEU A 57 4.68 0.45 -3.27
CA LEU A 57 5.11 1.56 -4.11
C LEU A 57 4.33 2.82 -3.74
N ASN A 58 5.04 3.92 -3.60
CA ASN A 58 4.47 5.25 -3.53
C ASN A 58 4.21 5.79 -4.93
N ASN A 59 3.33 6.78 -5.03
CA ASN A 59 3.15 7.54 -6.26
C ASN A 59 3.34 9.04 -5.96
N ALA A 60 4.38 9.62 -6.51
CA ALA A 60 4.68 11.04 -6.31
C ALA A 60 3.58 12.00 -6.81
N LYS A 61 2.63 11.49 -7.62
CA LYS A 61 1.44 12.23 -8.05
C LYS A 61 0.23 12.02 -7.14
N TYR A 62 0.35 11.34 -6.03
CA TYR A 62 -0.72 11.27 -5.05
C TYR A 62 -1.08 12.67 -4.55
N PRO A 63 -2.35 13.11 -4.69
CA PRO A 63 -2.74 14.47 -4.31
C PRO A 63 -2.44 14.80 -2.86
N GLU A 64 -2.67 13.86 -1.96
CA GLU A 64 -2.43 14.06 -0.54
C GLU A 64 -0.93 14.17 -0.20
N LEU A 65 -0.09 13.36 -0.87
CA LEU A 65 1.36 13.42 -0.71
C LEU A 65 1.94 14.74 -1.28
N ALA A 66 1.40 15.20 -2.41
CA ALA A 66 1.77 16.48 -3.00
C ALA A 66 1.38 17.66 -2.07
N ALA A 67 0.20 17.59 -1.42
CA ALA A 67 -0.27 18.61 -0.49
C ALA A 67 0.59 18.73 0.77
N LEU A 68 1.23 17.63 1.21
CA LEU A 68 2.16 17.64 2.34
C LEU A 68 3.50 18.31 2.01
N ASN A 69 3.84 18.46 0.71
CA ASN A 69 5.09 19.08 0.22
C ASN A 69 6.39 18.47 0.80
N ILE A 70 6.41 17.16 1.05
CA ILE A 70 7.52 16.44 1.70
C ILE A 70 8.36 15.61 0.73
N LEU A 71 8.03 15.57 -0.56
CA LEU A 71 8.75 14.76 -1.55
C LEU A 71 10.24 15.10 -1.66
N GLY A 72 10.60 16.37 -1.45
CA GLY A 72 12.01 16.82 -1.46
C GLY A 72 12.85 16.25 -0.33
N GLU A 73 12.24 15.88 0.79
CA GLU A 73 12.91 15.30 1.96
C GLU A 73 13.10 13.78 1.87
N LEU A 74 12.38 13.14 0.92
CA LEU A 74 12.32 11.68 0.82
C LEU A 74 13.44 11.07 -0.03
N ASP A 75 14.24 11.87 -0.74
CA ASP A 75 15.21 11.36 -1.74
C ASP A 75 14.57 10.29 -2.63
N PHE A 76 13.52 10.68 -3.35
CA PHE A 76 12.60 9.77 -4.02
C PHE A 76 13.20 9.24 -5.34
N ARG A 77 13.26 7.92 -5.49
CA ARG A 77 13.67 7.21 -6.71
C ARG A 77 12.44 6.80 -7.51
N PHE A 78 12.38 7.18 -8.78
CA PHE A 78 11.24 6.86 -9.65
C PHE A 78 11.41 5.50 -10.30
N ALA A 79 10.39 4.66 -10.18
CA ALA A 79 10.31 3.39 -10.86
C ALA A 79 10.04 3.57 -12.35
N ASP A 80 10.57 2.65 -13.15
CA ASP A 80 10.21 2.54 -14.56
C ASP A 80 8.74 2.11 -14.69
N ARG A 81 8.00 2.77 -15.57
CA ARG A 81 6.60 2.42 -15.86
C ARG A 81 6.51 1.24 -16.80
N ALA A 82 7.00 0.12 -16.35
CA ALA A 82 6.95 -1.15 -17.03
C ALA A 82 6.81 -2.28 -16.02
N ILE A 83 6.17 -3.34 -16.44
CA ILE A 83 6.02 -4.60 -15.71
C ILE A 83 6.53 -5.73 -16.61
N ASN A 84 7.16 -6.71 -16.02
CA ASN A 84 7.58 -7.93 -16.69
C ASN A 84 6.61 -9.06 -16.34
N ILE A 85 6.18 -9.79 -17.33
CA ILE A 85 5.23 -10.89 -17.23
C ILE A 85 5.96 -12.18 -17.61
N ALA A 86 6.12 -13.08 -16.67
CA ALA A 86 6.67 -14.41 -16.94
C ALA A 86 5.60 -15.29 -17.56
N ILE A 87 5.85 -15.78 -18.78
CA ILE A 87 4.98 -16.68 -19.55
C ILE A 87 5.88 -17.75 -20.17
N ASP A 88 5.56 -19.02 -19.92
CA ASP A 88 6.40 -20.14 -20.29
C ASP A 88 7.84 -19.93 -19.76
N ASP A 89 8.84 -20.03 -20.60
CA ASP A 89 10.26 -19.84 -20.22
C ASP A 89 10.78 -18.43 -20.56
N ARG A 90 9.88 -17.47 -20.78
CA ARG A 90 10.24 -16.11 -21.21
C ARG A 90 9.60 -15.04 -20.36
N THR A 91 10.27 -13.91 -20.32
CA THR A 91 9.75 -12.71 -19.71
C THR A 91 9.35 -11.70 -20.78
N HIS A 92 8.08 -11.31 -20.77
CA HIS A 92 7.47 -10.36 -21.68
C HIS A 92 7.31 -9.02 -20.96
N ARG A 93 7.70 -7.92 -21.60
CA ARG A 93 7.58 -6.57 -21.01
C ARG A 93 6.36 -5.86 -21.56
N LEU A 94 5.58 -5.26 -20.65
CA LEU A 94 4.57 -4.27 -20.98
C LEU A 94 4.87 -2.97 -20.25
N GLY A 95 5.00 -1.87 -20.98
CA GLY A 95 5.41 -0.60 -20.38
C GLY A 95 4.89 0.61 -21.15
N ASP A 96 5.33 1.80 -20.70
CA ASP A 96 5.00 3.08 -21.32
C ASP A 96 5.40 3.07 -22.79
N PRO A 97 4.46 3.27 -23.74
CA PRO A 97 4.75 3.20 -25.18
C PRO A 97 5.81 4.20 -25.65
N ARG A 98 6.02 5.29 -24.91
CA ARG A 98 7.07 6.29 -25.22
C ARG A 98 8.46 5.74 -25.03
N LYS A 99 8.64 4.79 -24.07
CA LYS A 99 9.93 4.13 -23.78
C LYS A 99 10.00 2.73 -24.40
N TYR A 100 8.86 2.04 -24.50
CA TYR A 100 8.74 0.65 -24.94
C TYR A 100 7.69 0.52 -26.07
N PRO A 101 7.89 1.18 -27.24
CA PRO A 101 6.87 1.31 -28.29
C PRO A 101 6.40 -0.05 -28.82
N PHE A 102 7.28 -1.04 -28.89
CA PHE A 102 6.95 -2.37 -29.39
C PHE A 102 6.32 -3.30 -28.36
N SER A 103 6.34 -2.95 -27.07
CA SER A 103 5.77 -3.81 -26.02
C SER A 103 4.26 -4.00 -26.14
N ALA A 104 3.57 -3.03 -26.74
CA ALA A 104 2.14 -3.12 -26.99
C ALA A 104 1.80 -4.13 -28.12
N LEU A 105 2.74 -4.48 -28.99
CA LEU A 105 2.56 -5.42 -30.09
C LEU A 105 2.77 -6.88 -29.68
N ASP A 106 3.31 -7.12 -28.49
CA ASP A 106 3.56 -8.47 -27.99
C ASP A 106 2.24 -9.20 -27.72
N SER A 107 1.91 -10.18 -28.55
CA SER A 107 0.67 -10.98 -28.47
C SER A 107 0.64 -11.96 -27.28
N ALA A 108 1.80 -12.25 -26.67
CA ALA A 108 1.86 -13.06 -25.45
C ALA A 108 1.16 -12.36 -24.28
N THR A 109 1.25 -11.01 -24.22
CA THR A 109 0.58 -10.17 -23.22
C THR A 109 -0.84 -9.74 -23.62
N GLY A 110 -1.35 -10.24 -24.75
CA GLY A 110 -2.68 -9.93 -25.27
C GLY A 110 -2.67 -9.27 -26.65
N LEU A 111 -3.77 -9.38 -27.33
CA LEU A 111 -3.93 -8.83 -28.68
C LEU A 111 -4.08 -7.32 -28.65
N ILE A 112 -3.73 -6.67 -29.76
CA ILE A 112 -3.75 -5.18 -29.83
C ILE A 112 -5.16 -4.63 -29.57
N PHE A 113 -6.21 -5.28 -30.02
CA PHE A 113 -7.58 -4.81 -29.78
C PHE A 113 -8.01 -4.97 -28.31
N GLU A 114 -7.48 -5.98 -27.57
CA GLU A 114 -7.71 -6.12 -26.12
C GLU A 114 -7.09 -4.94 -25.36
N LYS A 115 -5.90 -4.50 -25.78
CA LYS A 115 -5.22 -3.33 -25.22
C LYS A 115 -5.97 -2.02 -25.51
N PHE A 116 -6.61 -1.90 -26.70
CA PHE A 116 -7.54 -0.80 -26.99
C PHE A 116 -8.83 -0.86 -26.15
N SER A 117 -9.36 -2.06 -25.90
CA SER A 117 -10.51 -2.25 -25.00
C SER A 117 -10.20 -1.78 -23.58
N LEU A 118 -8.96 -1.94 -23.11
CA LEU A 118 -8.53 -1.38 -21.81
C LEU A 118 -8.68 0.16 -21.76
N ILE A 119 -8.30 0.87 -22.83
CA ILE A 119 -8.45 2.33 -22.87
C ILE A 119 -9.92 2.73 -22.72
N LYS A 120 -10.84 2.04 -23.40
CA LYS A 120 -12.29 2.26 -23.27
C LYS A 120 -12.79 1.94 -21.87
N ALA A 121 -12.36 0.81 -21.29
CA ALA A 121 -12.71 0.42 -19.95
C ALA A 121 -12.26 1.47 -18.91
N LEU A 122 -11.06 2.01 -19.08
CA LEU A 122 -10.52 3.04 -18.19
C LEU A 122 -11.28 4.39 -18.28
N ALA A 123 -11.89 4.71 -19.41
CA ALA A 123 -12.69 5.93 -19.56
C ALA A 123 -14.09 5.83 -18.95
N ALA A 124 -14.59 4.62 -18.75
CA ALA A 124 -15.95 4.38 -18.24
C ALA A 124 -16.06 4.53 -16.71
N LYS A 125 -17.31 4.63 -16.22
CA LYS A 125 -17.65 4.68 -14.79
C LYS A 125 -18.51 3.46 -14.43
N PRO A 126 -17.94 2.32 -14.07
CA PRO A 126 -18.70 1.13 -13.73
C PRO A 126 -19.50 1.32 -12.44
N LYS A 127 -20.55 0.51 -12.28
CA LYS A 127 -21.34 0.47 -11.05
C LYS A 127 -20.52 -0.17 -9.92
N PRO A 128 -20.63 0.33 -8.67
CA PRO A 128 -19.93 -0.25 -7.51
C PRO A 128 -20.39 -1.68 -7.16
N THR A 129 -21.54 -2.12 -7.68
CA THR A 129 -22.08 -3.48 -7.52
C THR A 129 -21.36 -4.54 -8.36
N LEU A 130 -20.59 -4.13 -9.39
CA LEU A 130 -19.73 -5.02 -10.16
C LEU A 130 -18.35 -5.15 -9.50
N SER A 131 -17.75 -6.33 -9.56
CA SER A 131 -16.33 -6.48 -9.25
C SER A 131 -15.47 -5.99 -10.41
N ILE A 132 -14.21 -5.70 -10.10
CA ILE A 132 -13.23 -5.35 -11.14
C ILE A 132 -13.00 -6.53 -12.10
N ASP A 133 -13.05 -7.76 -11.60
CA ASP A 133 -12.98 -8.99 -12.38
C ASP A 133 -14.11 -9.05 -13.41
N GLU A 134 -15.38 -9.04 -12.93
CA GLU A 134 -16.57 -9.05 -13.80
C GLU A 134 -16.53 -7.94 -14.84
N TYR A 135 -16.12 -6.74 -14.42
CA TYR A 135 -16.07 -5.58 -15.30
C TYR A 135 -15.03 -5.70 -16.41
N LEU A 136 -13.79 -6.13 -16.08
CA LEU A 136 -12.71 -6.25 -17.06
C LEU A 136 -12.92 -7.44 -18.01
N VAL A 137 -13.48 -8.54 -17.54
CA VAL A 137 -13.91 -9.67 -18.40
C VAL A 137 -14.96 -9.20 -19.39
N ALA A 138 -16.03 -8.54 -18.92
CA ALA A 138 -17.09 -8.02 -19.78
C ALA A 138 -16.62 -6.95 -20.77
N SER A 139 -15.51 -6.27 -20.48
CA SER A 139 -14.88 -5.28 -21.36
C SER A 139 -14.07 -5.90 -22.51
N GLY A 140 -13.94 -7.22 -22.58
CA GLY A 140 -13.30 -7.93 -23.70
C GLY A 140 -11.77 -7.83 -23.72
N LEU A 141 -11.14 -7.78 -22.55
CA LEU A 141 -9.68 -7.67 -22.45
C LEU A 141 -8.91 -8.99 -22.67
N GLY A 142 -9.57 -10.13 -22.65
CA GLY A 142 -9.00 -11.44 -22.96
C GLY A 142 -7.67 -11.71 -22.24
N LYS A 143 -6.64 -12.06 -23.01
CA LYS A 143 -5.28 -12.36 -22.48
C LYS A 143 -4.64 -11.16 -21.77
N THR A 144 -4.93 -9.94 -22.20
CA THR A 144 -4.42 -8.73 -21.50
C THR A 144 -4.90 -8.70 -20.05
N PHE A 145 -6.15 -9.09 -19.81
CA PHE A 145 -6.65 -9.20 -18.44
C PHE A 145 -6.01 -10.38 -17.70
N GLU A 146 -6.12 -11.59 -18.26
CA GLU A 146 -5.72 -12.83 -17.57
C GLU A 146 -4.22 -12.88 -17.26
N ARG A 147 -3.38 -12.46 -18.20
CA ARG A 147 -1.91 -12.60 -18.08
C ARG A 147 -1.21 -11.39 -17.49
N VAL A 148 -1.82 -10.22 -17.58
CA VAL A 148 -1.18 -8.96 -17.15
C VAL A 148 -1.91 -8.33 -15.99
N LEU A 149 -3.18 -7.92 -16.20
CA LEU A 149 -3.90 -7.13 -15.20
C LEU A 149 -4.31 -7.95 -13.98
N ARG A 150 -4.74 -9.19 -14.15
CA ARG A 150 -5.14 -10.06 -13.04
C ARG A 150 -3.97 -10.31 -12.06
N PRO A 151 -2.80 -10.81 -12.48
CA PRO A 151 -1.68 -11.01 -11.56
C PRO A 151 -1.15 -9.69 -10.98
N PHE A 152 -1.13 -8.61 -11.77
CA PHE A 152 -0.74 -7.29 -11.28
C PHE A 152 -1.68 -6.78 -10.19
N LEU A 153 -2.98 -6.74 -10.44
CA LEU A 153 -3.99 -6.25 -9.49
C LEU A 153 -4.07 -7.14 -8.25
N ARG A 154 -3.87 -8.46 -8.41
CA ARG A 154 -3.77 -9.35 -7.26
C ARG A 154 -2.62 -8.93 -6.32
N GLY A 155 -1.50 -8.52 -6.87
CA GLY A 155 -0.37 -8.00 -6.09
C GLY A 155 -0.66 -6.65 -5.42
N VAL A 156 -1.54 -5.84 -6.01
CA VAL A 156 -1.94 -4.55 -5.44
C VAL A 156 -2.96 -4.72 -4.31
N TYR A 157 -3.97 -5.58 -4.50
CA TYR A 157 -5.06 -5.76 -3.54
C TYR A 157 -4.86 -6.89 -2.56
N LEU A 158 -3.92 -7.80 -2.82
CA LEU A 158 -3.64 -8.99 -2.02
C LEU A 158 -4.88 -9.86 -1.78
N ALA A 159 -5.86 -9.76 -2.67
CA ALA A 159 -7.17 -10.39 -2.57
C ALA A 159 -7.67 -10.85 -3.94
N ASP A 160 -8.66 -11.72 -3.94
CA ASP A 160 -9.38 -12.10 -5.16
C ASP A 160 -10.12 -10.88 -5.73
N LEU A 161 -9.94 -10.64 -7.03
CA LEU A 161 -10.51 -9.48 -7.72
C LEU A 161 -12.04 -9.51 -7.81
N SER A 162 -12.66 -10.68 -7.63
CA SER A 162 -14.12 -10.82 -7.52
C SER A 162 -14.70 -10.10 -6.29
N ASN A 163 -13.87 -9.84 -5.28
CA ASN A 163 -14.25 -9.12 -4.07
C ASN A 163 -14.03 -7.60 -4.16
N ILE A 164 -13.30 -7.11 -5.16
CA ILE A 164 -12.93 -5.69 -5.30
C ILE A 164 -13.98 -4.98 -6.17
N ALA A 165 -14.52 -3.87 -5.71
CA ALA A 165 -15.45 -3.06 -6.49
C ALA A 165 -14.77 -2.48 -7.75
N ALA A 166 -15.46 -2.52 -8.90
CA ALA A 166 -14.91 -2.07 -10.17
C ALA A 166 -14.40 -0.61 -10.16
N PRO A 167 -15.09 0.37 -9.56
CA PRO A 167 -14.57 1.74 -9.46
C PRO A 167 -13.23 1.82 -8.71
N VAL A 168 -13.07 1.04 -7.62
CA VAL A 168 -11.85 0.98 -6.81
C VAL A 168 -10.70 0.39 -7.63
N GLY A 169 -10.96 -0.74 -8.33
CA GLY A 169 -9.97 -1.38 -9.20
C GLY A 169 -9.50 -0.47 -10.34
N LEU A 170 -10.43 0.24 -10.98
CA LEU A 170 -10.09 1.18 -12.04
C LEU A 170 -9.30 2.40 -11.55
N GLU A 171 -9.59 2.91 -10.36
CA GLU A 171 -8.83 4.01 -9.77
C GLU A 171 -7.35 3.65 -9.65
N ILE A 172 -7.05 2.45 -9.17
CA ILE A 172 -5.67 1.96 -9.07
C ILE A 172 -5.01 1.84 -10.45
N ILE A 173 -5.67 1.22 -11.42
CA ILE A 173 -5.09 1.10 -12.77
C ILE A 173 -4.81 2.48 -13.37
N ARG A 174 -5.74 3.42 -13.25
CA ARG A 174 -5.56 4.82 -13.71
C ARG A 174 -4.37 5.47 -13.01
N THR A 175 -4.24 5.27 -11.71
CA THR A 175 -3.16 5.80 -10.88
C THR A 175 -1.80 5.28 -11.32
N PHE A 176 -1.69 3.99 -11.67
CA PHE A 176 -0.45 3.42 -12.21
C PHE A 176 -0.12 3.96 -13.59
N ILE A 177 -1.09 4.06 -14.49
CA ILE A 177 -0.89 4.53 -15.87
C ILE A 177 -0.50 6.02 -15.89
N SER A 178 -1.16 6.87 -15.11
CA SER A 178 -0.95 8.33 -15.12
C SER A 178 0.09 8.81 -14.10
N GLY A 179 0.50 7.94 -13.19
CA GLY A 179 1.29 8.28 -12.03
C GLY A 179 2.79 8.42 -12.27
N LYS A 180 3.51 8.65 -11.18
CA LYS A 180 4.97 8.56 -11.07
C LYS A 180 5.30 7.63 -9.89
N PRO A 181 5.25 6.30 -10.11
CA PRO A 181 5.55 5.35 -9.04
C PRO A 181 7.02 5.43 -8.64
N GLY A 182 7.30 5.13 -7.39
CA GLY A 182 8.66 5.10 -6.87
C GLY A 182 8.70 4.83 -5.37
N LEU A 183 9.89 4.95 -4.80
CA LEU A 183 10.14 4.76 -3.37
C LEU A 183 11.21 5.75 -2.88
N PRO A 184 11.19 6.11 -1.60
CA PRO A 184 12.31 6.78 -0.96
C PRO A 184 13.56 5.88 -0.95
N SER A 185 14.74 6.45 -1.14
CA SER A 185 16.02 5.70 -1.14
C SER A 185 16.29 4.96 0.17
N ARG A 186 15.73 5.46 1.28
CA ARG A 186 15.88 4.90 2.63
C ARG A 186 14.71 4.03 3.08
N GLY A 187 13.95 3.48 2.15
CA GLY A 187 12.78 2.66 2.42
C GLY A 187 11.47 3.45 2.47
N VAL A 188 10.36 2.73 2.29
CA VAL A 188 9.01 3.32 2.34
C VAL A 188 8.74 4.00 3.68
N GLY A 189 9.32 3.51 4.77
CA GLY A 189 9.21 4.05 6.12
C GLY A 189 9.75 5.47 6.28
N ALA A 190 10.62 5.95 5.37
CA ALA A 190 11.09 7.32 5.37
C ALA A 190 9.93 8.34 5.28
N LEU A 191 8.84 8.00 4.59
CA LEU A 191 7.61 8.80 4.56
C LEU A 191 7.06 9.03 5.98
N SER A 192 6.94 7.97 6.76
CA SER A 192 6.44 8.04 8.13
C SER A 192 7.36 8.84 9.05
N VAL A 193 8.68 8.70 8.87
CA VAL A 193 9.68 9.45 9.66
C VAL A 193 9.57 10.95 9.38
N VAL A 194 9.43 11.36 8.11
CA VAL A 194 9.29 12.78 7.75
C VAL A 194 7.97 13.35 8.27
N MET A 195 6.86 12.61 8.15
CA MET A 195 5.57 13.05 8.70
C MET A 195 5.58 13.15 10.22
N ALA A 196 6.19 12.22 10.93
CA ALA A 196 6.26 12.23 12.39
C ALA A 196 6.97 13.49 12.93
N LYS A 197 7.97 14.01 12.21
CA LYS A 197 8.67 15.27 12.56
C LYS A 197 7.77 16.51 12.48
N GLN A 198 6.66 16.44 11.74
CA GLN A 198 5.70 17.54 11.61
C GLN A 198 4.61 17.48 12.68
N VAL A 199 4.55 16.43 13.50
CA VAL A 199 3.59 16.29 14.60
C VAL A 199 4.21 16.85 15.89
N ASN A 200 3.58 17.90 16.47
CA ASN A 200 4.13 18.64 17.60
C ASN A 200 4.13 17.83 18.92
N ASP A 201 3.08 17.09 19.23
CA ASP A 201 2.97 16.22 20.41
C ASP A 201 2.63 14.79 19.98
N LEU A 202 3.66 14.00 19.75
CA LEU A 202 3.60 12.59 19.39
C LEU A 202 4.12 11.75 20.57
N ARG A 203 3.24 10.93 21.16
CA ARG A 203 3.55 10.08 22.32
C ARG A 203 3.56 8.62 21.88
N LEU A 204 4.76 8.06 21.81
CA LEU A 204 5.00 6.65 21.48
C LEU A 204 4.93 5.76 22.73
N GLY A 205 4.65 4.47 22.56
CA GLY A 205 4.52 3.51 23.65
C GLY A 205 3.27 3.73 24.53
N VAL A 206 2.28 4.48 24.03
CA VAL A 206 1.04 4.80 24.77
C VAL A 206 -0.14 4.07 24.16
N THR A 207 -0.58 3.00 24.81
CA THR A 207 -1.75 2.22 24.39
C THR A 207 -3.03 2.88 24.89
N VAL A 208 -4.01 3.05 24.00
CA VAL A 208 -5.37 3.49 24.37
C VAL A 208 -6.23 2.27 24.67
N ASN A 209 -6.81 2.24 25.88
CA ASN A 209 -7.61 1.13 26.38
C ASN A 209 -9.12 1.34 26.13
N SER A 210 -9.60 2.59 26.28
CA SER A 210 -11.02 2.92 26.07
C SER A 210 -11.24 4.40 25.80
N ILE A 211 -12.40 4.70 25.24
CA ILE A 211 -12.86 6.06 24.93
C ILE A 211 -14.24 6.25 25.53
N LYS A 212 -14.42 7.23 26.42
CA LYS A 212 -15.72 7.55 27.05
C LYS A 212 -15.89 9.05 27.18
N SER A 213 -16.96 9.62 26.60
CA SER A 213 -17.41 11.01 26.88
C SER A 213 -16.30 12.08 26.91
N GLY A 214 -15.42 12.10 25.89
CA GLY A 214 -14.31 13.06 25.82
C GLY A 214 -13.12 12.73 26.72
N VAL A 215 -13.04 11.52 27.26
CA VAL A 215 -11.91 11.00 28.04
C VAL A 215 -11.30 9.81 27.30
N VAL A 216 -9.99 9.85 27.09
CA VAL A 216 -9.20 8.75 26.55
C VAL A 216 -8.43 8.10 27.68
N THR A 217 -8.75 6.85 28.03
CA THR A 217 -8.02 6.07 29.02
C THR A 217 -6.86 5.35 28.37
N THR A 218 -5.66 5.58 28.86
CA THR A 218 -4.42 5.05 28.28
C THR A 218 -3.65 4.18 29.28
N SER A 219 -2.58 3.54 28.81
CA SER A 219 -1.64 2.79 29.66
C SER A 219 -0.88 3.66 30.69
N VAL A 220 -0.89 4.98 30.50
CA VAL A 220 -0.14 5.95 31.37
C VAL A 220 -1.06 6.97 32.07
N GLY A 221 -2.38 6.76 32.04
CA GLY A 221 -3.37 7.63 32.66
C GLY A 221 -4.45 8.10 31.72
N GLU A 222 -5.25 9.08 32.14
CA GLU A 222 -6.37 9.61 31.38
C GLU A 222 -6.03 10.95 30.73
N ILE A 223 -6.53 11.15 29.51
CA ILE A 223 -6.40 12.42 28.77
C ILE A 223 -7.80 12.95 28.45
N GLN A 224 -8.06 14.19 28.85
CA GLN A 224 -9.27 14.91 28.48
C GLN A 224 -9.13 15.42 27.05
N ALA A 225 -10.10 15.14 26.21
CA ALA A 225 -10.11 15.55 24.79
C ALA A 225 -11.31 16.45 24.49
N SER A 226 -11.12 17.44 23.60
CA SER A 226 -12.24 18.17 22.99
C SER A 226 -12.93 17.30 21.95
N GLU A 227 -12.16 16.70 21.06
CA GLU A 227 -12.56 15.72 20.05
C GLU A 227 -11.54 14.59 19.97
N ILE A 228 -11.97 13.45 19.44
CA ILE A 228 -11.15 12.25 19.31
C ILE A 228 -11.21 11.75 17.88
N ILE A 229 -10.05 11.55 17.25
CA ILE A 229 -9.92 10.91 15.94
C ILE A 229 -9.28 9.54 16.14
N VAL A 230 -10.03 8.46 15.89
CA VAL A 230 -9.52 7.10 15.91
C VAL A 230 -8.95 6.78 14.53
N ALA A 231 -7.64 6.58 14.47
CA ALA A 231 -6.87 6.35 13.24
C ALA A 231 -5.98 5.10 13.34
N THR A 232 -6.40 4.13 14.13
CA THR A 232 -5.75 2.81 14.28
C THR A 232 -6.09 1.90 13.10
N ASP A 233 -5.57 0.67 13.12
CA ASP A 233 -6.07 -0.39 12.24
C ASP A 233 -7.58 -0.65 12.47
N SER A 234 -8.22 -1.26 11.46
CA SER A 234 -9.69 -1.44 11.47
C SER A 234 -10.19 -2.33 12.61
N THR A 235 -9.39 -3.29 13.08
CA THR A 235 -9.76 -4.19 14.18
C THR A 235 -9.74 -3.45 15.51
N THR A 236 -8.65 -2.74 15.78
CA THR A 236 -8.52 -1.89 16.98
C THR A 236 -9.56 -0.78 17.00
N ALA A 237 -9.81 -0.13 15.85
CA ALA A 237 -10.85 0.88 15.74
C ALA A 237 -12.25 0.33 16.07
N ALA A 238 -12.58 -0.87 15.56
CA ALA A 238 -13.84 -1.51 15.84
C ALA A 238 -14.01 -1.84 17.33
N GLN A 239 -12.95 -2.27 17.99
CA GLN A 239 -12.97 -2.55 19.44
C GLN A 239 -13.15 -1.25 20.27
N LEU A 240 -12.38 -0.21 19.97
CA LEU A 240 -12.44 1.06 20.71
C LEU A 240 -13.78 1.79 20.53
N LEU A 241 -14.43 1.62 19.37
CA LEU A 241 -15.64 2.33 19.00
C LEU A 241 -16.92 1.48 19.13
N ASP A 242 -16.78 0.20 19.48
CA ASP A 242 -17.88 -0.78 19.51
C ASP A 242 -18.64 -0.84 18.18
N LEU A 243 -17.88 -0.96 17.08
CA LEU A 243 -18.46 -1.08 15.75
C LEU A 243 -18.94 -2.51 15.52
N GLY A 244 -20.17 -2.70 15.07
CA GLY A 244 -20.77 -4.02 14.86
C GLY A 244 -20.12 -4.89 13.78
N SER A 245 -19.16 -4.36 13.01
CA SER A 245 -18.43 -5.10 11.98
C SER A 245 -17.02 -4.55 11.78
N VAL A 246 -16.10 -5.45 11.44
CA VAL A 246 -14.72 -5.11 11.00
C VAL A 246 -14.63 -5.35 9.50
N PRO A 247 -14.06 -4.44 8.70
CA PRO A 247 -13.77 -4.71 7.31
C PRO A 247 -12.91 -5.95 7.14
N LYS A 248 -13.19 -6.76 6.11
CA LYS A 248 -12.29 -7.86 5.75
C LYS A 248 -10.94 -7.30 5.35
N LEU A 249 -9.88 -7.92 5.86
CA LEU A 249 -8.50 -7.56 5.58
C LEU A 249 -7.84 -8.63 4.72
N ALA A 250 -7.06 -8.20 3.75
CA ALA A 250 -6.16 -9.04 2.98
C ALA A 250 -4.80 -9.10 3.67
N GLY A 251 -4.12 -10.25 3.56
CA GLY A 251 -2.79 -10.43 4.11
C GLY A 251 -1.78 -10.88 3.06
N CYS A 252 -0.50 -10.76 3.37
CA CYS A 252 0.59 -11.26 2.56
C CYS A 252 1.79 -11.64 3.43
N THR A 253 2.74 -12.34 2.82
CA THR A 253 4.09 -12.50 3.35
C THR A 253 5.08 -11.86 2.37
N THR A 254 5.97 -11.02 2.88
CA THR A 254 7.07 -10.45 2.09
C THR A 254 8.38 -11.07 2.53
N TRP A 255 9.14 -11.54 1.56
CA TRP A 255 10.43 -12.18 1.71
C TRP A 255 11.50 -11.29 1.11
N TYR A 256 12.63 -11.16 1.79
CA TYR A 256 13.82 -10.51 1.28
C TYR A 256 14.94 -11.53 1.23
N HIS A 257 15.45 -11.79 0.01
CA HIS A 257 16.61 -12.65 -0.19
C HIS A 257 17.79 -11.84 -0.71
N SER A 258 18.96 -12.08 -0.15
CA SER A 258 20.22 -11.62 -0.72
C SER A 258 20.72 -12.65 -1.71
N ALA A 259 21.21 -12.18 -2.86
CA ALA A 259 21.84 -13.00 -3.88
C ALA A 259 23.24 -12.47 -4.19
N PRO A 260 24.25 -13.34 -4.41
CA PRO A 260 25.60 -12.92 -4.78
C PRO A 260 25.62 -12.26 -6.16
N THR A 261 24.76 -12.72 -7.07
CA THR A 261 24.56 -12.14 -8.41
C THR A 261 23.09 -11.85 -8.64
N ALA A 262 22.77 -10.67 -9.18
CA ALA A 262 21.40 -10.32 -9.51
C ALA A 262 20.86 -11.26 -10.61
N PRO A 263 19.69 -11.92 -10.39
CA PRO A 263 19.14 -12.87 -11.36
C PRO A 263 18.71 -12.19 -12.67
N VAL A 264 18.44 -10.90 -12.64
CA VAL A 264 18.12 -10.07 -13.81
C VAL A 264 18.76 -8.70 -13.66
N ALA A 265 19.05 -8.03 -14.79
CA ALA A 265 19.72 -6.73 -14.80
C ALA A 265 18.79 -5.53 -14.54
N HIS A 266 17.48 -5.74 -14.37
CA HIS A 266 16.50 -4.67 -14.19
C HIS A 266 15.81 -4.74 -12.81
N GLY A 267 15.33 -3.60 -12.33
CA GLY A 267 14.56 -3.48 -11.08
C GLY A 267 13.04 -3.35 -11.29
N GLN A 268 12.52 -3.83 -12.43
CA GLN A 268 11.09 -3.81 -12.73
C GLN A 268 10.39 -4.98 -12.06
N LEU A 269 9.13 -4.76 -11.67
CA LEU A 269 8.28 -5.79 -11.09
C LEU A 269 8.06 -6.95 -12.07
N ILE A 270 8.14 -8.17 -11.55
CA ILE A 270 7.84 -9.41 -12.29
C ILE A 270 6.59 -10.03 -11.67
N VAL A 271 5.63 -10.42 -12.50
CA VAL A 271 4.45 -11.20 -12.14
C VAL A 271 4.37 -12.47 -13.00
N ASP A 272 3.72 -13.51 -12.48
CA ASP A 272 3.47 -14.72 -13.24
C ASP A 272 2.17 -14.59 -14.06
N GLY A 273 2.30 -14.53 -15.38
CA GLY A 273 1.15 -14.46 -16.31
C GLY A 273 0.37 -15.78 -16.44
N GLN A 274 0.79 -16.84 -15.76
CA GLN A 274 0.18 -18.18 -15.83
C GLN A 274 -0.22 -18.74 -14.47
N ASN A 275 0.05 -17.99 -13.37
CA ASN A 275 -0.29 -18.40 -11.99
C ASN A 275 0.26 -19.80 -11.62
N ARG A 276 1.55 -20.05 -11.91
CA ARG A 276 2.20 -21.38 -11.76
C ARG A 276 2.65 -21.71 -10.35
N GLY A 277 2.61 -20.74 -9.42
CA GLY A 277 3.11 -20.95 -8.06
C GLY A 277 2.74 -19.87 -7.06
N ALA A 278 3.43 -19.88 -5.93
CA ALA A 278 3.07 -19.13 -4.73
C ALA A 278 3.43 -17.63 -4.78
N VAL A 279 4.33 -17.21 -5.67
CA VAL A 279 4.79 -15.82 -5.75
C VAL A 279 3.75 -14.98 -6.47
N ILE A 280 3.28 -13.94 -5.82
CA ILE A 280 2.37 -12.93 -6.39
C ILE A 280 3.14 -11.94 -7.25
N ASN A 281 4.23 -11.40 -6.72
CA ASN A 281 5.16 -10.54 -7.45
C ASN A 281 6.54 -10.60 -6.83
N THR A 282 7.55 -10.22 -7.62
CA THR A 282 8.94 -10.12 -7.18
C THR A 282 9.71 -9.09 -8.00
N LEU A 283 10.77 -8.54 -7.44
CA LEU A 283 11.73 -7.68 -8.14
C LEU A 283 13.10 -7.73 -7.47
N VAL A 284 14.16 -7.46 -8.22
CA VAL A 284 15.47 -7.16 -7.66
C VAL A 284 15.43 -5.69 -7.24
N ILE A 285 15.05 -5.44 -5.97
CA ILE A 285 14.81 -4.09 -5.48
C ILE A 285 16.08 -3.23 -5.46
N SER A 286 17.23 -3.84 -5.23
CA SER A 286 18.53 -3.16 -5.31
C SER A 286 18.93 -2.72 -6.73
N ASN A 287 18.35 -3.31 -7.80
CA ASN A 287 18.52 -2.82 -9.17
C ASN A 287 17.61 -1.60 -9.46
N PHE A 288 16.57 -1.40 -8.67
CA PHE A 288 15.74 -0.21 -8.72
C PHE A 288 16.31 0.89 -7.82
N ILE A 289 16.67 0.54 -6.59
CA ILE A 289 17.22 1.46 -5.58
C ILE A 289 18.47 0.81 -4.99
N PRO A 290 19.67 1.15 -5.48
CA PRO A 290 20.93 0.54 -5.01
C PRO A 290 21.14 0.67 -3.51
N GLU A 291 20.60 1.72 -2.90
CA GLU A 291 20.69 2.02 -1.46
C GLU A 291 19.97 0.97 -0.58
N TYR A 292 19.16 0.09 -1.17
CA TYR A 292 18.50 -1.01 -0.42
C TYR A 292 19.43 -2.17 -0.08
N ALA A 293 20.60 -2.25 -0.67
CA ALA A 293 21.57 -3.30 -0.38
C ALA A 293 22.98 -2.74 -0.12
N PRO A 294 23.81 -3.41 0.68
CA PRO A 294 25.23 -3.09 0.78
C PRO A 294 25.92 -3.19 -0.58
N VAL A 295 26.98 -2.43 -0.76
CA VAL A 295 27.78 -2.46 -2.00
C VAL A 295 28.23 -3.89 -2.32
N GLY A 296 28.01 -4.32 -3.55
CA GLY A 296 28.35 -5.66 -4.04
C GLY A 296 27.37 -6.77 -3.64
N LYS A 297 26.24 -6.43 -3.01
CA LYS A 297 25.14 -7.35 -2.71
C LYS A 297 23.90 -7.00 -3.52
N ASN A 298 23.03 -7.98 -3.72
CA ASN A 298 21.74 -7.80 -4.38
C ASN A 298 20.61 -8.20 -3.44
N LEU A 299 19.53 -7.44 -3.45
CA LEU A 299 18.35 -7.70 -2.64
C LEU A 299 17.14 -7.95 -3.53
N ILE A 300 16.49 -9.09 -3.33
CA ILE A 300 15.27 -9.49 -4.01
C ILE A 300 14.11 -9.37 -3.02
N SER A 301 13.10 -8.56 -3.36
CA SER A 301 11.83 -8.48 -2.65
C SER A 301 10.79 -9.37 -3.32
N THR A 302 10.08 -10.19 -2.55
CA THR A 302 9.10 -11.14 -3.06
C THR A 302 7.86 -11.13 -2.18
N THR A 303 6.68 -11.06 -2.79
CA THR A 303 5.38 -11.13 -2.10
C THR A 303 4.70 -12.47 -2.41
N THR A 304 4.18 -13.11 -1.38
CA THR A 304 3.35 -14.34 -1.46
C THR A 304 2.08 -14.18 -0.63
N ASP A 305 1.15 -15.10 -0.76
CA ASP A 305 0.08 -15.26 0.22
C ASP A 305 0.65 -15.60 1.61
N THR A 306 -0.15 -15.40 2.65
CA THR A 306 0.19 -15.86 4.01
C THR A 306 0.24 -17.37 4.08
N GLY A 307 1.08 -17.92 4.98
CA GLY A 307 1.22 -19.36 5.18
C GLY A 307 2.05 -20.09 4.13
N ILE A 308 2.58 -19.41 3.12
CA ILE A 308 3.52 -20.00 2.15
C ILE A 308 4.87 -20.26 2.85
N THR A 309 5.50 -21.40 2.52
CA THR A 309 6.85 -21.70 3.02
C THR A 309 7.92 -21.00 2.16
N GLU A 310 9.09 -20.74 2.75
CA GLU A 310 10.24 -20.23 1.99
C GLU A 310 10.61 -21.14 0.82
N SER A 311 10.58 -22.47 1.04
CA SER A 311 10.89 -23.47 0.01
C SER A 311 9.95 -23.35 -1.21
N ASP A 312 8.64 -23.13 -0.97
CA ASP A 312 7.67 -22.97 -2.06
C ASP A 312 7.88 -21.63 -2.79
N ALA A 313 8.15 -20.56 -2.05
CA ALA A 313 8.50 -19.27 -2.62
C ALA A 313 9.76 -19.37 -3.50
N ARG A 314 10.84 -19.97 -2.99
CA ARG A 314 12.11 -20.15 -3.71
C ARG A 314 11.97 -21.03 -4.95
N ARG A 315 11.18 -22.09 -4.89
CA ARG A 315 10.88 -22.95 -6.06
C ARG A 315 10.24 -22.14 -7.19
N HIS A 316 9.26 -21.29 -6.84
CA HIS A 316 8.62 -20.46 -7.85
C HIS A 316 9.53 -19.32 -8.33
N LEU A 317 10.36 -18.74 -7.47
CA LEU A 317 11.37 -17.74 -7.86
C LEU A 317 12.37 -18.31 -8.86
N ALA A 318 12.83 -19.56 -8.69
CA ALA A 318 13.69 -20.23 -9.66
C ALA A 318 13.05 -20.32 -11.05
N THR A 319 11.72 -20.56 -11.11
CA THR A 319 10.95 -20.55 -12.36
C THR A 319 10.85 -19.14 -12.94
N LEU A 320 10.49 -18.13 -12.14
CA LEU A 320 10.27 -16.76 -12.60
C LEU A 320 11.56 -16.09 -13.11
N TYR A 321 12.67 -16.37 -12.47
CA TYR A 321 13.98 -15.82 -12.83
C TYR A 321 14.78 -16.72 -13.76
N ALA A 322 14.31 -17.95 -14.04
CA ALA A 322 15.02 -18.97 -14.81
C ALA A 322 16.47 -19.17 -14.28
N CYS A 323 16.64 -19.26 -12.97
CA CYS A 323 17.95 -19.38 -12.32
C CYS A 323 17.93 -20.37 -11.16
N ASP A 324 19.13 -20.88 -10.80
CA ASP A 324 19.37 -21.54 -9.52
C ASP A 324 19.44 -20.49 -8.40
N ASN A 325 18.72 -20.69 -7.33
CA ASN A 325 18.68 -19.77 -6.18
C ASN A 325 19.08 -20.46 -4.86
N ARG A 326 19.81 -21.58 -4.93
CA ARG A 326 20.26 -22.32 -3.73
C ARG A 326 21.25 -21.53 -2.88
N ASP A 327 21.99 -20.63 -3.48
CA ASP A 327 22.96 -19.73 -2.84
C ASP A 327 22.37 -18.41 -2.32
N TRP A 328 21.05 -18.22 -2.47
CA TRP A 328 20.40 -17.06 -1.90
C TRP A 328 20.25 -17.21 -0.39
N GLU A 329 20.40 -16.12 0.35
CA GLU A 329 20.28 -16.06 1.80
C GLU A 329 19.02 -15.30 2.19
N LEU A 330 18.25 -15.83 3.14
CA LEU A 330 17.09 -15.12 3.69
C LEU A 330 17.57 -13.98 4.59
N VAL A 331 17.27 -12.75 4.23
CA VAL A 331 17.57 -11.54 5.01
C VAL A 331 16.43 -11.22 5.97
N ALA A 332 15.17 -11.25 5.48
CA ALA A 332 14.00 -10.95 6.29
C ALA A 332 12.76 -11.66 5.77
N LYS A 333 11.83 -11.95 6.69
CA LYS A 333 10.46 -12.39 6.43
C LYS A 333 9.50 -11.53 7.22
N TYR A 334 8.50 -10.95 6.54
CA TYR A 334 7.41 -10.23 7.17
C TYR A 334 6.08 -10.92 6.84
N GLU A 335 5.45 -11.50 7.82
CA GLU A 335 4.10 -12.02 7.71
C GLU A 335 3.12 -10.96 8.18
N ILE A 336 2.25 -10.50 7.29
CA ILE A 336 1.37 -9.36 7.50
C ILE A 336 -0.08 -9.82 7.26
N PRO A 337 -0.75 -10.37 8.28
CA PRO A 337 -2.09 -10.94 8.13
C PRO A 337 -3.16 -9.89 7.85
N ALA A 338 -2.90 -8.63 8.19
CA ALA A 338 -3.82 -7.50 8.05
C ALA A 338 -3.17 -6.36 7.27
N ALA A 339 -2.72 -6.66 6.05
CA ALA A 339 -1.98 -5.71 5.21
C ALA A 339 -2.88 -4.62 4.63
N LEU A 340 -4.08 -4.96 4.15
CA LEU A 340 -4.91 -4.04 3.39
C LEU A 340 -6.41 -4.32 3.60
N PRO A 341 -7.27 -3.30 3.81
CA PRO A 341 -8.72 -3.47 3.74
C PRO A 341 -9.15 -3.85 2.31
N ILE A 342 -10.11 -4.76 2.22
CA ILE A 342 -10.69 -5.13 0.93
C ILE A 342 -11.77 -4.10 0.55
N GLY A 343 -11.58 -3.40 -0.57
CA GLY A 343 -12.55 -2.44 -1.11
C GLY A 343 -13.76 -3.14 -1.72
N ALA A 344 -14.66 -3.61 -0.86
CA ALA A 344 -15.72 -4.56 -1.20
C ALA A 344 -16.78 -3.99 -2.15
N LYS A 345 -17.40 -4.88 -2.92
CA LYS A 345 -18.56 -4.60 -3.80
C LYS A 345 -19.71 -3.97 -3.00
N GLY A 346 -20.40 -3.02 -3.61
CA GLY A 346 -21.58 -2.36 -3.03
C GLY A 346 -21.28 -1.28 -2.00
N ILE A 347 -20.04 -1.12 -1.58
CA ILE A 347 -19.66 -0.05 -0.63
C ILE A 347 -19.26 1.19 -1.43
N THR A 348 -19.96 2.30 -1.17
CA THR A 348 -19.61 3.60 -1.74
C THR A 348 -18.62 4.31 -0.83
N GLN A 349 -17.52 4.76 -1.39
CA GLN A 349 -16.47 5.50 -0.68
C GLN A 349 -16.42 6.97 -1.16
N PRO A 350 -15.99 7.92 -0.30
CA PRO A 350 -15.56 7.74 1.10
C PRO A 350 -16.72 7.46 2.06
N ILE A 351 -16.43 6.68 3.10
CA ILE A 351 -17.34 6.49 4.22
C ILE A 351 -17.24 7.72 5.13
N GLN A 352 -18.35 8.13 5.74
CA GLN A 352 -18.38 9.31 6.61
C GLN A 352 -17.44 9.13 7.81
N SER A 353 -16.60 10.13 8.08
CA SER A 353 -15.65 10.09 9.20
C SER A 353 -16.31 10.25 10.57
N PHE A 354 -17.44 10.96 10.66
CA PHE A 354 -18.17 11.14 11.92
C PHE A 354 -18.77 9.80 12.39
N VAL A 355 -18.51 9.42 13.63
CA VAL A 355 -19.05 8.21 14.26
C VAL A 355 -20.17 8.58 15.23
N ARG A 356 -19.88 9.47 16.20
CA ARG A 356 -20.82 10.04 17.17
C ARG A 356 -20.24 11.34 17.75
N ALA A 357 -20.99 12.07 18.57
CA ALA A 357 -20.59 13.38 19.11
C ALA A 357 -19.13 13.38 19.62
N GLY A 358 -18.30 14.22 19.03
CA GLY A 358 -16.88 14.38 19.35
C GLY A 358 -15.97 13.22 18.99
N ILE A 359 -16.44 12.20 18.25
CA ILE A 359 -15.63 11.03 17.86
C ILE A 359 -15.70 10.81 16.35
N TYR A 360 -14.51 10.67 15.75
CA TYR A 360 -14.31 10.53 14.31
C TYR A 360 -13.41 9.33 14.01
N LEU A 361 -13.61 8.73 12.84
CA LEU A 361 -12.84 7.58 12.36
C LEU A 361 -12.03 7.98 11.12
N ALA A 362 -10.76 7.61 11.10
CA ALA A 362 -9.87 7.73 9.95
C ALA A 362 -9.17 6.39 9.68
N GLY A 363 -8.77 6.18 8.44
CA GLY A 363 -8.06 4.98 7.99
C GLY A 363 -8.32 4.69 6.52
N ASP A 364 -7.49 3.87 5.90
CA ASP A 364 -7.61 3.49 4.48
C ASP A 364 -8.87 2.66 4.19
N GLY A 365 -9.49 2.02 5.18
CA GLY A 365 -10.78 1.36 5.07
C GLY A 365 -11.96 2.33 4.83
N GLN A 366 -11.79 3.62 5.16
CA GLN A 366 -12.82 4.65 4.96
C GLN A 366 -12.82 5.25 3.55
N VAL A 367 -11.74 5.04 2.81
CA VAL A 367 -11.51 5.55 1.46
C VAL A 367 -10.91 4.41 0.61
N THR A 368 -10.29 4.73 -0.53
CA THR A 368 -9.58 3.73 -1.34
C THR A 368 -8.43 3.11 -0.53
N PRO A 369 -8.34 1.77 -0.42
CA PRO A 369 -7.26 1.08 0.29
C PRO A 369 -5.90 1.37 -0.36
N SER A 370 -5.22 2.39 0.13
CA SER A 370 -3.92 2.84 -0.35
C SER A 370 -3.30 3.86 0.61
N GLN A 371 -2.01 4.16 0.45
CA GLN A 371 -1.35 5.22 1.22
C GLN A 371 -2.02 6.59 0.98
N ASN A 372 -2.38 6.91 -0.28
CA ASN A 372 -3.13 8.12 -0.59
C ASN A 372 -4.52 8.14 0.08
N GLY A 373 -5.20 6.99 0.10
CA GLY A 373 -6.48 6.86 0.80
C GLY A 373 -6.36 7.04 2.30
N ALA A 374 -5.32 6.50 2.92
CA ALA A 374 -5.04 6.72 4.33
C ALA A 374 -4.82 8.21 4.64
N LEU A 375 -3.95 8.88 3.89
CA LEU A 375 -3.73 10.32 4.00
C LEU A 375 -5.03 11.12 3.81
N LYS A 376 -5.80 10.81 2.75
CA LYS A 376 -7.08 11.46 2.46
C LYS A 376 -8.09 11.28 3.61
N SER A 377 -8.16 10.08 4.16
CA SER A 377 -9.06 9.81 5.29
C SER A 377 -8.71 10.64 6.51
N GLY A 378 -7.43 10.80 6.83
CA GLY A 378 -6.97 11.67 7.92
C GLY A 378 -7.39 13.13 7.71
N ARG A 379 -7.19 13.66 6.48
CA ARG A 379 -7.64 15.01 6.14
C ARG A 379 -9.17 15.17 6.26
N LEU A 380 -9.94 14.19 5.76
CA LEU A 380 -11.40 14.25 5.85
C LEU A 380 -11.89 14.22 7.30
N ALA A 381 -11.25 13.42 8.18
CA ALA A 381 -11.56 13.40 9.60
C ALA A 381 -11.26 14.75 10.27
N ALA A 382 -10.10 15.35 9.97
CA ALA A 382 -9.75 16.68 10.47
C ALA A 382 -10.75 17.74 9.98
N MET A 383 -11.13 17.73 8.70
CA MET A 383 -12.15 18.65 8.17
C MET A 383 -13.51 18.47 8.86
N ALA A 384 -13.91 17.24 9.16
CA ALA A 384 -15.15 16.97 9.86
C ALA A 384 -15.13 17.49 11.31
N VAL A 385 -13.98 17.44 11.99
CA VAL A 385 -13.79 18.08 13.31
C VAL A 385 -13.88 19.59 13.22
N LEU A 386 -13.26 20.21 12.20
CA LEU A 386 -13.21 21.67 12.05
C LEU A 386 -14.55 22.27 11.62
N ALA A 387 -15.46 21.46 11.06
CA ALA A 387 -16.78 21.92 10.61
C ALA A 387 -17.84 21.91 11.73
N ASN A 388 -17.54 21.33 12.89
CA ASN A 388 -18.41 21.28 14.06
C ASN A 388 -17.89 22.21 15.18
#